data_b9f2b4508703c37ab5701b5542d9dad3
#
_entry.id   b9f2b4508703c37ab5701b5542d9dad3
#
_cell.length_a   1.000
_cell.length_b   1.000
_cell.length_c   1.000
_cell.angle_alpha   90.00
_cell.angle_beta   90.00
_cell.angle_gamma   90.00
#
_symmetry.space_group_name_H-M   'P 1'
#
loop_
_entity.id
_entity.type
_entity.pdbx_description
1 polymer ?
#
loop_
_entity_poly.entity_id
_entity_poly.type
_entity_poly.pdbx_seq_one_letter_code
_entity_poly.pdbx_strand_id
1 'polypeptide(L)'
;MISAVKSEEGRVLIAPFSKNLIGRPYIILKWAQSSEGYITSKGTQSKLSNPFSDTLTHIWRSELDGILVGHNTVRIDNPRLDVRHVSGANPHPVVLSNDTESLRESYIFNQEKVPYVYSYDHPNEMLSDLFSKGIYRLLVEGGAKTHKYFIEHNLWDEARIIRTKVQLDKGIRSPRIQGKRYKSLKVASDTIDYLRPFD
;
A
#
# COMPACT_ATOMS: atom_id res chain seq x y z
N MET A 1 23.77 -9.54 -6.40
CA MET A 1 23.70 -10.36 -5.17
C MET A 1 23.46 -9.44 -4.00
N ILE A 2 22.21 -9.31 -3.54
CA ILE A 2 21.89 -8.59 -2.31
C ILE A 2 21.69 -9.67 -1.26
N SER A 3 22.67 -9.80 -0.37
CA SER A 3 22.66 -10.75 0.73
C SER A 3 21.53 -10.41 1.70
N ALA A 4 20.73 -11.40 2.06
CA ALA A 4 19.77 -11.31 3.15
C ALA A 4 20.51 -10.96 4.45
N VAL A 5 20.21 -9.80 5.02
CA VAL A 5 20.70 -9.45 6.37
C VAL A 5 19.87 -10.26 7.35
N LYS A 6 20.47 -11.28 7.93
CA LYS A 6 19.97 -11.94 9.14
C LYS A 6 20.03 -10.92 10.27
N SER A 7 18.92 -10.62 10.90
CA SER A 7 18.90 -10.05 12.24
C SER A 7 18.12 -10.98 13.15
N GLU A 8 18.78 -11.55 14.09
CA GLU A 8 18.19 -12.08 15.31
C GLU A 8 17.63 -10.89 16.09
N GLU A 9 16.41 -11.03 16.57
CA GLU A 9 15.62 -10.07 17.35
C GLU A 9 14.74 -9.08 16.55
N GLY A 10 13.46 -9.47 16.40
CA GLY A 10 12.35 -8.51 16.32
C GLY A 10 12.06 -7.85 14.98
N ARG A 11 12.80 -8.11 13.92
CA ARG A 11 12.50 -7.58 12.59
C ARG A 11 11.42 -8.42 11.89
N VAL A 12 10.38 -7.74 11.44
CA VAL A 12 9.39 -8.31 10.52
C VAL A 12 10.14 -8.72 9.26
N LEU A 13 10.35 -10.02 9.08
CA LEU A 13 11.05 -10.55 7.91
C LEU A 13 10.28 -10.14 6.66
N ILE A 14 10.90 -9.31 5.84
CA ILE A 14 10.46 -9.08 4.47
C ILE A 14 10.65 -10.41 3.74
N ALA A 15 9.58 -10.92 3.11
CA ALA A 15 9.65 -12.16 2.36
C ALA A 15 10.80 -12.13 1.35
N PRO A 16 11.57 -13.23 1.18
CA PRO A 16 12.64 -13.26 0.23
C PRO A 16 12.12 -12.95 -1.17
N PHE A 17 12.88 -12.16 -1.93
CA PHE A 17 12.62 -11.93 -3.35
C PHE A 17 12.35 -13.27 -4.04
N SER A 18 11.15 -13.46 -4.57
CA SER A 18 10.90 -14.59 -5.45
C SER A 18 11.69 -14.38 -6.75
N LYS A 19 12.23 -15.47 -7.31
CA LYS A 19 13.03 -15.43 -8.56
C LYS A 19 12.30 -14.86 -9.79
N ASN A 20 11.00 -14.54 -9.66
CA ASN A 20 10.12 -14.09 -10.75
C ASN A 20 10.00 -12.55 -10.86
N LEU A 21 10.77 -11.78 -10.09
CA LEU A 21 10.73 -10.31 -10.10
C LEU A 21 11.69 -9.67 -11.12
N ILE A 22 12.01 -10.34 -12.20
CA ILE A 22 12.82 -9.74 -13.25
C ILE A 22 11.93 -8.73 -13.97
N GLY A 23 12.21 -7.44 -13.75
CA GLY A 23 11.62 -6.32 -14.48
C GLY A 23 10.41 -5.63 -13.86
N ARG A 24 9.94 -6.01 -12.66
CA ARG A 24 8.90 -5.29 -11.91
C ARG A 24 9.12 -5.29 -10.39
N PRO A 25 8.57 -4.31 -9.65
CA PRO A 25 8.57 -4.32 -8.19
C PRO A 25 7.83 -5.52 -7.58
N TYR A 26 8.23 -5.90 -6.36
CA TYR A 26 7.39 -6.69 -5.46
C TYR A 26 6.26 -5.80 -4.93
N ILE A 27 5.01 -6.19 -5.18
CA ILE A 27 3.84 -5.35 -4.93
C ILE A 27 3.09 -5.84 -3.71
N ILE A 28 2.98 -4.96 -2.71
CA ILE A 28 2.25 -5.20 -1.47
C ILE A 28 0.99 -4.33 -1.48
N LEU A 29 -0.18 -4.97 -1.50
CA LEU A 29 -1.45 -4.28 -1.30
C LEU A 29 -1.72 -4.12 0.20
N LYS A 30 -2.08 -2.92 0.65
CA LYS A 30 -2.41 -2.70 2.07
C LYS A 30 -3.64 -1.83 2.22
N TRP A 31 -4.59 -2.29 3.02
CA TRP A 31 -5.72 -1.47 3.46
C TRP A 31 -6.19 -1.86 4.85
N ALA A 32 -6.92 -0.95 5.50
CA ALA A 32 -7.69 -1.22 6.70
C ALA A 32 -9.18 -1.31 6.35
N GLN A 33 -9.92 -2.18 7.02
CA GLN A 33 -11.36 -2.30 6.85
C GLN A 33 -12.10 -2.46 8.18
N SER A 34 -13.32 -1.93 8.21
CA SER A 34 -14.26 -2.10 9.32
C SER A 34 -14.70 -3.56 9.48
N SER A 35 -15.40 -3.87 10.56
CA SER A 35 -15.98 -5.20 10.79
C SER A 35 -16.96 -5.62 9.68
N GLU A 36 -17.67 -4.66 9.07
CA GLU A 36 -18.61 -4.89 7.96
C GLU A 36 -17.93 -4.92 6.58
N GLY A 37 -16.60 -4.68 6.51
CA GLY A 37 -15.83 -4.69 5.27
C GLY A 37 -15.88 -3.38 4.47
N TYR A 38 -15.92 -2.24 5.14
CA TYR A 38 -15.77 -0.92 4.50
C TYR A 38 -14.38 -0.35 4.77
N ILE A 39 -13.78 0.33 3.78
CA ILE A 39 -12.47 1.00 3.91
C ILE A 39 -12.57 2.46 4.34
N THR A 40 -13.73 3.08 4.16
CA THR A 40 -14.03 4.44 4.59
C THR A 40 -15.53 4.61 4.68
N SER A 41 -16.00 5.56 5.50
CA SER A 41 -17.39 6.00 5.48
C SER A 41 -17.63 6.90 4.26
N LYS A 42 -18.89 6.98 3.81
CA LYS A 42 -19.25 7.81 2.66
C LYS A 42 -19.14 9.30 3.04
N GLY A 43 -18.22 10.01 2.38
CA GLY A 43 -18.07 11.47 2.52
C GLY A 43 -17.16 11.95 3.66
N THR A 44 -16.57 11.06 4.47
CA THR A 44 -15.64 11.44 5.54
C THR A 44 -14.44 10.51 5.61
N GLN A 45 -13.28 11.07 5.87
CA GLN A 45 -12.10 10.30 6.18
C GLN A 45 -12.29 9.61 7.53
N SER A 46 -12.30 8.28 7.55
CA SER A 46 -12.48 7.49 8.77
C SER A 46 -11.18 6.82 9.15
N LYS A 47 -10.65 7.13 10.33
CA LYS A 47 -9.52 6.40 10.88
C LYS A 47 -10.02 5.06 11.43
N LEU A 48 -9.68 3.97 10.76
CA LEU A 48 -10.13 2.63 11.12
C LEU A 48 -9.13 1.91 12.03
N SER A 49 -7.85 2.00 11.73
CA SER A 49 -6.79 1.28 12.43
C SER A 49 -6.48 1.90 13.80
N ASN A 50 -6.12 1.05 14.76
CA ASN A 50 -5.64 1.50 16.06
C ASN A 50 -4.19 2.06 15.97
N PRO A 51 -3.69 2.80 17.00
CA PRO A 51 -2.36 3.41 16.94
C PRO A 51 -1.19 2.43 16.72
N PHE A 52 -1.30 1.19 17.21
CA PHE A 52 -0.25 0.18 16.99
C PHE A 52 -0.22 -0.30 15.54
N SER A 53 -1.39 -0.52 14.92
CA SER A 53 -1.51 -0.85 13.49
C SER A 53 -1.03 0.30 12.62
N ASP A 54 -1.23 1.56 13.03
CA ASP A 54 -0.69 2.73 12.34
C ASP A 54 0.85 2.76 12.43
N THR A 55 1.41 2.49 13.61
CA THR A 55 2.87 2.39 13.78
C THR A 55 3.45 1.31 12.87
N LEU A 56 2.83 0.13 12.79
CA LEU A 56 3.24 -0.92 11.85
C LEU A 56 3.17 -0.46 10.39
N THR A 57 2.15 0.32 10.01
CA THR A 57 2.06 0.89 8.68
C THR A 57 3.26 1.80 8.38
N HIS A 58 3.69 2.61 9.35
CA HIS A 58 4.88 3.46 9.20
C HIS A 58 6.18 2.66 9.17
N ILE A 59 6.29 1.54 9.90
CA ILE A 59 7.41 0.60 9.78
C ILE A 59 7.46 0.04 8.35
N TRP A 60 6.34 -0.42 7.79
CA TRP A 60 6.31 -0.92 6.42
C TRP A 60 6.71 0.15 5.41
N ARG A 61 6.24 1.39 5.56
CA ARG A 61 6.65 2.50 4.69
C ARG A 61 8.17 2.74 4.74
N SER A 62 8.78 2.66 5.92
CA SER A 62 10.22 2.88 6.08
C SER A 62 11.09 1.75 5.49
N GLU A 63 10.50 0.59 5.25
CA GLU A 63 11.17 -0.60 4.72
C GLU A 63 10.99 -0.77 3.20
N LEU A 64 10.14 0.03 2.56
CA LEU A 64 9.77 -0.11 1.15
C LEU A 64 10.29 1.07 0.32
N ASP A 65 10.50 0.84 -0.97
CA ASP A 65 11.15 1.82 -1.84
C ASP A 65 10.15 2.85 -2.39
N GLY A 66 8.89 2.41 -2.64
CA GLY A 66 7.83 3.27 -3.14
C GLY A 66 6.50 3.06 -2.45
N ILE A 67 5.65 4.10 -2.49
CA ILE A 67 4.27 4.07 -1.99
C ILE A 67 3.33 4.61 -3.05
N LEU A 68 2.35 3.81 -3.47
CA LEU A 68 1.41 4.15 -4.53
C LEU A 68 0.01 4.40 -4.00
N VAL A 69 -0.58 5.50 -4.46
CA VAL A 69 -1.99 5.86 -4.21
C VAL A 69 -2.67 6.24 -5.52
N GLY A 70 -3.99 6.08 -5.57
CA GLY A 70 -4.80 6.50 -6.72
C GLY A 70 -5.26 7.95 -6.61
N HIS A 71 -5.71 8.52 -7.73
CA HIS A 71 -6.22 9.87 -7.90
C HIS A 71 -7.17 10.33 -6.77
N ASN A 72 -8.23 9.55 -6.52
CA ASN A 72 -9.23 9.92 -5.51
C ASN A 72 -8.67 9.97 -4.09
N THR A 73 -7.69 9.13 -3.77
CA THR A 73 -7.01 9.18 -2.46
C THR A 73 -6.23 10.48 -2.31
N VAL A 74 -5.52 10.90 -3.35
CA VAL A 74 -4.82 12.20 -3.32
C VAL A 74 -5.82 13.35 -3.18
N ARG A 75 -6.86 13.37 -4.00
CA ARG A 75 -7.84 14.47 -4.05
C ARG A 75 -8.65 14.61 -2.76
N ILE A 76 -9.04 13.48 -2.15
CA ILE A 76 -9.95 13.47 -0.98
C ILE A 76 -9.17 13.55 0.33
N ASP A 77 -8.11 12.75 0.46
CA ASP A 77 -7.38 12.58 1.71
C ASP A 77 -6.19 13.52 1.84
N ASN A 78 -5.72 14.08 0.73
CA ASN A 78 -4.50 14.92 0.65
C ASN A 78 -3.35 14.33 1.50
N PRO A 79 -2.95 13.06 1.24
CA PRO A 79 -2.12 12.30 2.16
C PRO A 79 -0.65 12.76 2.12
N ARG A 80 0.02 12.61 3.26
CA ARG A 80 1.46 12.94 3.36
C ARG A 80 2.35 11.82 2.82
N LEU A 81 1.92 10.56 2.89
CA LEU A 81 2.65 9.34 2.48
C LEU A 81 4.06 9.20 3.10
N ASP A 82 4.30 9.87 4.20
CA ASP A 82 5.58 9.93 4.91
C ASP A 82 5.69 8.90 6.04
N VAL A 83 6.92 8.77 6.56
CA VAL A 83 7.25 8.02 7.77
C VAL A 83 7.38 9.03 8.92
N ARG A 84 6.53 8.96 9.95
CA ARG A 84 6.53 9.91 11.06
C ARG A 84 6.36 9.29 12.45
N HIS A 85 5.96 8.03 12.54
CA HIS A 85 5.77 7.34 13.83
C HIS A 85 6.97 6.48 14.21
N VAL A 86 7.94 6.35 13.32
CA VAL A 86 9.19 5.59 13.51
C VAL A 86 10.32 6.28 12.78
N SER A 87 11.57 5.96 13.14
CA SER A 87 12.73 6.39 12.38
C SER A 87 12.83 5.58 11.09
N GLY A 88 13.16 6.25 9.98
CA GLY A 88 13.34 5.59 8.68
C GLY A 88 13.21 6.56 7.50
N ALA A 89 13.59 6.09 6.32
CA ALA A 89 13.48 6.89 5.10
C ALA A 89 12.04 6.92 4.58
N ASN A 90 11.63 8.03 3.99
CA ASN A 90 10.36 8.11 3.29
C ASN A 90 10.44 7.33 1.97
N PRO A 91 9.44 6.46 1.67
CA PRO A 91 9.33 5.84 0.35
C PRO A 91 9.08 6.91 -0.72
N HIS A 92 9.43 6.60 -1.98
CA HIS A 92 9.12 7.51 -3.08
C HIS A 92 7.61 7.49 -3.39
N PRO A 93 6.93 8.65 -3.43
CA PRO A 93 5.50 8.69 -3.72
C PRO A 93 5.24 8.38 -5.21
N VAL A 94 4.19 7.58 -5.45
CA VAL A 94 3.72 7.21 -6.80
C VAL A 94 2.21 7.47 -6.86
N VAL A 95 1.77 8.13 -7.91
CA VAL A 95 0.35 8.46 -8.12
C VAL A 95 -0.17 7.79 -9.39
N LEU A 96 -1.27 7.08 -9.27
CA LEU A 96 -1.98 6.51 -10.40
C LEU A 96 -3.18 7.40 -10.74
N SER A 97 -3.06 8.16 -11.84
CA SER A 97 -4.06 9.16 -12.26
C SER A 97 -4.01 9.43 -13.74
N ASN A 98 -5.19 9.57 -14.37
CA ASN A 98 -5.32 10.04 -15.74
C ASN A 98 -5.55 11.57 -15.81
N ASP A 99 -5.66 12.23 -14.65
CA ASP A 99 -5.80 13.68 -14.52
C ASP A 99 -4.87 14.19 -13.42
N THR A 100 -3.67 14.60 -13.82
CA THR A 100 -2.65 15.11 -12.89
C THR A 100 -2.85 16.57 -12.56
N GLU A 101 -3.44 17.34 -13.50
CA GLU A 101 -3.61 18.77 -13.34
C GLU A 101 -4.43 19.11 -12.10
N SER A 102 -5.54 18.40 -11.88
CA SER A 102 -6.41 18.59 -10.72
C SER A 102 -5.76 18.24 -9.37
N LEU A 103 -4.57 17.63 -9.37
CA LEU A 103 -3.85 17.20 -8.17
C LEU A 103 -2.66 18.10 -7.82
N ARG A 104 -2.29 19.08 -8.63
CA ARG A 104 -1.06 19.88 -8.47
C ARG A 104 -0.97 20.60 -7.14
N GLU A 105 -2.08 21.05 -6.58
CA GLU A 105 -2.15 21.73 -5.29
C GLU A 105 -2.10 20.77 -4.09
N SER A 106 -2.09 19.47 -4.34
CA SER A 106 -2.06 18.48 -3.27
C SER A 106 -0.68 18.44 -2.60
N TYR A 107 -0.69 18.15 -1.30
CA TYR A 107 0.52 18.13 -0.45
C TYR A 107 1.68 17.35 -1.07
N ILE A 108 1.43 16.17 -1.64
CA ILE A 108 2.48 15.29 -2.17
C ILE A 108 3.19 15.86 -3.40
N PHE A 109 2.58 16.79 -4.15
CA PHE A 109 3.19 17.46 -5.29
C PHE A 109 4.07 18.66 -4.88
N ASN A 110 3.95 19.12 -3.63
CA ASN A 110 4.67 20.24 -3.07
C ASN A 110 5.75 19.82 -2.07
N GLN A 111 6.25 18.57 -2.21
CA GLN A 111 7.33 18.03 -1.40
C GLN A 111 8.65 17.97 -2.18
N GLU A 112 9.77 17.80 -1.47
CA GLU A 112 11.09 17.61 -2.07
C GLU A 112 11.12 16.44 -3.07
N LYS A 113 10.48 15.31 -2.71
CA LYS A 113 10.29 14.15 -3.60
C LYS A 113 8.99 14.32 -4.37
N VAL A 114 9.08 14.87 -5.58
CA VAL A 114 7.93 14.94 -6.50
C VAL A 114 7.47 13.53 -6.88
N PRO A 115 6.16 13.22 -6.85
CA PRO A 115 5.67 11.89 -7.14
C PRO A 115 5.90 11.48 -8.60
N TYR A 116 6.20 10.20 -8.83
CA TYR A 116 6.04 9.61 -10.17
C TYR A 116 4.55 9.46 -10.46
N VAL A 117 4.12 9.89 -11.65
CA VAL A 117 2.71 9.83 -12.05
C VAL A 117 2.56 8.92 -13.26
N TYR A 118 1.58 8.02 -13.20
CA TYR A 118 1.26 7.08 -14.28
C TYR A 118 -0.25 7.04 -14.52
N SER A 119 -0.65 6.72 -15.77
CA SER A 119 -2.02 6.42 -16.11
C SER A 119 -2.38 4.96 -15.75
N TYR A 120 -3.67 4.65 -15.82
CA TYR A 120 -4.16 3.27 -15.62
C TYR A 120 -4.01 2.39 -16.88
N ASP A 121 -3.55 2.94 -18.01
CA ASP A 121 -3.65 2.26 -19.30
C ASP A 121 -2.55 1.22 -19.54
N HIS A 122 -1.34 1.43 -19.00
CA HIS A 122 -0.14 0.63 -19.28
C HIS A 122 0.53 0.09 -17.99
N PRO A 123 -0.10 -0.87 -17.28
CA PRO A 123 0.43 -1.33 -15.98
C PRO A 123 1.82 -1.95 -16.04
N ASN A 124 2.12 -2.72 -17.09
CA ASN A 124 3.43 -3.38 -17.21
C ASN A 124 4.55 -2.37 -17.52
N GLU A 125 4.28 -1.36 -18.33
CA GLU A 125 5.24 -0.28 -18.62
C GLU A 125 5.51 0.55 -17.35
N MET A 126 4.45 0.91 -16.62
CA MET A 126 4.59 1.58 -15.32
C MET A 126 5.48 0.78 -14.36
N LEU A 127 5.23 -0.52 -14.21
CA LEU A 127 5.99 -1.35 -13.28
C LEU A 127 7.44 -1.53 -13.72
N SER A 128 7.69 -1.68 -15.02
CA SER A 128 9.04 -1.76 -15.59
C SER A 128 9.81 -0.45 -15.37
N ASP A 129 9.17 0.68 -15.59
CA ASP A 129 9.76 2.00 -15.39
C ASP A 129 10.05 2.28 -13.91
N LEU A 130 9.12 1.94 -13.00
CA LEU A 130 9.36 2.01 -11.55
C LEU A 130 10.56 1.16 -11.13
N PHE A 131 10.67 -0.07 -11.66
CA PHE A 131 11.78 -0.96 -11.38
C PHE A 131 13.12 -0.37 -11.85
N SER A 132 13.16 0.23 -13.04
CA SER A 132 14.34 0.90 -13.59
C SER A 132 14.78 2.10 -12.75
N LYS A 133 13.84 2.76 -12.08
CA LYS A 133 14.06 3.88 -11.16
C LYS A 133 14.45 3.45 -9.73
N GLY A 134 14.69 2.16 -9.50
CA GLY A 134 15.12 1.63 -8.21
C GLY A 134 13.99 1.36 -7.22
N ILE A 135 12.73 1.38 -7.67
CA ILE A 135 11.59 0.95 -6.86
C ILE A 135 11.45 -0.58 -7.00
N TYR A 136 12.05 -1.31 -6.11
CA TYR A 136 12.01 -2.79 -6.11
C TYR A 136 10.88 -3.35 -5.25
N ARG A 137 10.37 -2.56 -4.29
CA ARG A 137 9.27 -2.92 -3.40
C ARG A 137 8.28 -1.77 -3.35
N LEU A 138 7.05 -2.03 -3.78
CA LEU A 138 5.99 -1.03 -3.90
C LEU A 138 4.84 -1.33 -2.93
N LEU A 139 4.54 -0.39 -2.05
CA LEU A 139 3.35 -0.43 -1.19
C LEU A 139 2.20 0.28 -1.88
N VAL A 140 1.11 -0.43 -2.14
CA VAL A 140 -0.13 0.15 -2.66
C VAL A 140 -1.10 0.40 -1.50
N GLU A 141 -1.33 1.66 -1.15
CA GLU A 141 -2.23 2.06 -0.06
C GLU A 141 -3.51 2.75 -0.54
N GLY A 142 -3.58 3.07 -1.82
CA GLY A 142 -4.61 3.93 -2.36
C GLY A 142 -5.92 3.25 -2.71
N GLY A 143 -7.03 3.76 -2.23
CA GLY A 143 -8.45 3.53 -2.49
C GLY A 143 -8.92 2.20 -3.11
N ALA A 144 -10.19 1.88 -2.96
CA ALA A 144 -10.77 0.62 -3.48
C ALA A 144 -10.55 0.41 -5.00
N LYS A 145 -10.64 1.50 -5.80
CA LYS A 145 -10.44 1.44 -7.26
C LYS A 145 -9.01 1.02 -7.61
N THR A 146 -8.02 1.57 -6.93
CA THR A 146 -6.61 1.27 -7.17
C THR A 146 -6.28 -0.18 -6.77
N HIS A 147 -6.73 -0.62 -5.58
CA HIS A 147 -6.56 -2.02 -5.19
C HIS A 147 -7.25 -2.98 -6.15
N LYS A 148 -8.49 -2.68 -6.55
CA LYS A 148 -9.23 -3.46 -7.53
C LYS A 148 -8.44 -3.59 -8.84
N TYR A 149 -7.86 -2.50 -9.33
CA TYR A 149 -7.03 -2.49 -10.52
C TYR A 149 -5.86 -3.49 -10.43
N PHE A 150 -5.07 -3.44 -9.35
CA PHE A 150 -3.96 -4.37 -9.16
C PHE A 150 -4.41 -5.83 -9.03
N ILE A 151 -5.53 -6.08 -8.36
CA ILE A 151 -6.08 -7.42 -8.17
C ILE A 151 -6.58 -8.00 -9.50
N GLU A 152 -7.34 -7.24 -10.28
CA GLU A 152 -7.92 -7.70 -11.56
C GLU A 152 -6.87 -7.97 -12.64
N HIS A 153 -5.72 -7.28 -12.57
CA HIS A 153 -4.59 -7.52 -13.47
C HIS A 153 -3.59 -8.54 -12.94
N ASN A 154 -3.86 -9.19 -11.79
CA ASN A 154 -2.94 -10.11 -11.11
C ASN A 154 -1.55 -9.48 -10.84
N LEU A 155 -1.52 -8.20 -10.53
CA LEU A 155 -0.30 -7.42 -10.27
C LEU A 155 -0.08 -7.21 -8.77
N TRP A 156 0.00 -8.29 -8.02
CA TRP A 156 0.29 -8.24 -6.59
C TRP A 156 0.98 -9.53 -6.12
N ASP A 157 1.82 -9.41 -5.12
CA ASP A 157 2.61 -10.51 -4.55
C ASP A 157 2.24 -10.79 -3.10
N GLU A 158 1.76 -9.75 -2.38
CA GLU A 158 1.32 -9.85 -0.99
C GLU A 158 0.15 -8.90 -0.74
N ALA A 159 -0.76 -9.27 0.15
CA ALA A 159 -1.76 -8.35 0.69
C ALA A 159 -1.71 -8.34 2.23
N ARG A 160 -1.74 -7.15 2.83
CA ARG A 160 -1.79 -6.88 4.26
C ARG A 160 -3.11 -6.22 4.61
N ILE A 161 -4.04 -6.99 5.15
CA ILE A 161 -5.40 -6.53 5.43
C ILE A 161 -5.55 -6.30 6.92
N ILE A 162 -5.70 -5.05 7.33
CA ILE A 162 -5.97 -4.68 8.72
C ILE A 162 -7.49 -4.76 8.94
N ARG A 163 -7.93 -5.76 9.70
CA ARG A 163 -9.32 -5.93 10.10
C ARG A 163 -9.52 -5.29 11.47
N THR A 164 -10.35 -4.28 11.52
CA THR A 164 -10.60 -3.53 12.75
C THR A 164 -11.94 -3.91 13.39
N LYS A 165 -12.15 -3.50 14.63
CA LYS A 165 -13.45 -3.62 15.32
C LYS A 165 -14.35 -2.40 15.12
N VAL A 166 -13.87 -1.40 14.39
CA VAL A 166 -14.66 -0.21 14.06
C VAL A 166 -15.84 -0.63 13.20
N GLN A 167 -17.02 -0.14 13.55
CA GLN A 167 -18.26 -0.35 12.78
C GLN A 167 -18.54 0.85 11.90
N LEU A 168 -18.91 0.58 10.66
CA LEU A 168 -19.36 1.59 9.71
C LEU A 168 -20.67 1.14 9.08
N ASP A 169 -21.72 1.94 9.24
CA ASP A 169 -23.05 1.61 8.67
C ASP A 169 -23.06 1.65 7.14
N LYS A 170 -22.31 2.61 6.55
CA LYS A 170 -22.25 2.85 5.10
C LYS A 170 -20.85 3.30 4.69
N GLY A 171 -20.44 2.93 3.48
CA GLY A 171 -19.12 3.33 3.01
C GLY A 171 -18.73 2.72 1.67
N ILE A 172 -17.46 2.88 1.33
CA ILE A 172 -16.85 2.21 0.19
C ILE A 172 -16.42 0.82 0.65
N ARG A 173 -16.91 -0.21 -0.05
CA ARG A 173 -16.54 -1.60 0.23
C ARG A 173 -15.04 -1.82 0.03
N SER A 174 -14.46 -2.66 0.87
CA SER A 174 -13.10 -3.15 0.69
C SER A 174 -12.97 -3.94 -0.62
N PRO A 175 -11.79 -3.96 -1.23
CA PRO A 175 -11.53 -4.80 -2.39
C PRO A 175 -11.79 -6.28 -2.06
N ARG A 176 -12.35 -7.00 -3.02
CA ARG A 176 -12.43 -8.47 -2.93
C ARG A 176 -11.13 -9.06 -3.45
N ILE A 177 -10.45 -9.83 -2.61
CA ILE A 177 -9.20 -10.49 -2.97
C ILE A 177 -9.30 -11.97 -2.63
N GLN A 178 -8.80 -12.81 -3.51
CA GLN A 178 -8.66 -14.24 -3.29
C GLN A 178 -7.18 -14.58 -3.20
N GLY A 179 -6.79 -15.35 -2.20
CA GLY A 179 -5.41 -15.73 -1.97
C GLY A 179 -5.26 -16.61 -0.74
N LYS A 180 -4.11 -17.25 -0.62
CA LYS A 180 -3.74 -18.09 0.52
C LYS A 180 -3.30 -17.21 1.69
N ARG A 181 -4.04 -17.22 2.79
CA ARG A 181 -3.59 -16.60 4.03
C ARG A 181 -2.48 -17.44 4.65
N TYR A 182 -1.28 -16.86 4.75
CA TYR A 182 -0.11 -17.55 5.30
C TYR A 182 0.27 -17.08 6.71
N LYS A 183 -0.24 -15.91 7.13
CA LYS A 183 0.02 -15.35 8.46
C LYS A 183 -1.19 -14.52 8.91
N SER A 184 -1.47 -14.52 10.21
CA SER A 184 -2.41 -13.61 10.86
C SER A 184 -1.77 -13.12 12.16
N LEU A 185 -1.80 -11.81 12.39
CA LEU A 185 -1.19 -11.15 13.55
C LEU A 185 -2.25 -10.36 14.30
N LYS A 186 -2.37 -10.61 15.60
CA LYS A 186 -3.19 -9.79 16.49
C LYS A 186 -2.39 -8.56 16.94
N VAL A 187 -2.95 -7.37 16.72
CA VAL A 187 -2.34 -6.08 17.06
C VAL A 187 -3.35 -5.25 17.86
N ALA A 188 -3.31 -5.38 19.17
CA ALA A 188 -4.30 -4.82 20.09
C ALA A 188 -5.74 -5.21 19.69
N SER A 189 -6.59 -4.25 19.29
CA SER A 189 -7.96 -4.51 18.85
C SER A 189 -8.04 -5.05 17.42
N ASP A 190 -7.02 -4.84 16.60
CA ASP A 190 -7.02 -5.19 15.18
C ASP A 190 -6.44 -6.59 14.93
N THR A 191 -6.70 -7.12 13.76
CA THR A 191 -6.06 -8.32 13.24
C THR A 191 -5.52 -8.01 11.84
N ILE A 192 -4.27 -8.36 11.59
CA ILE A 192 -3.63 -8.18 10.28
C ILE A 192 -3.50 -9.54 9.62
N ASP A 193 -4.21 -9.72 8.52
CA ASP A 193 -4.10 -10.90 7.68
C ASP A 193 -3.12 -10.65 6.54
N TYR A 194 -2.20 -11.60 6.32
CA TYR A 194 -1.23 -11.61 5.24
C TYR A 194 -1.61 -12.70 4.24
N LEU A 195 -1.84 -12.28 2.99
CA LEU A 195 -2.22 -13.18 1.90
C LEU A 195 -1.16 -13.15 0.80
N ARG A 196 -1.08 -14.25 0.05
CA ARG A 196 -0.37 -14.36 -1.23
C ARG A 196 -1.33 -14.86 -2.30
N PRO A 197 -1.09 -14.59 -3.59
CA PRO A 197 -1.81 -15.26 -4.66
C PRO A 197 -1.80 -16.78 -4.46
N PHE A 198 -2.80 -17.45 -5.00
CA PHE A 198 -2.70 -18.91 -5.17
C PHE A 198 -1.64 -19.22 -6.22
N ASP A 199 -0.91 -20.31 -6.03
CA ASP A 199 0.07 -20.85 -6.99
C ASP A 199 -0.61 -21.28 -8.27
#